data_f8f00446fabed82553c672d4bf0a1ce6
#
_entry.id   f8f00446fabed82553c672d4bf0a1ce6
#
_cell.length_a   1.000
_cell.length_b   1.000
_cell.length_c   1.000
_cell.angle_alpha   90.00
_cell.angle_beta   90.00
_cell.angle_gamma   90.00
#
_symmetry.space_group_name_H-M   'P 1'
#
loop_
_entity.id
_entity.type
_entity.pdbx_description
1 polymer ?
#
loop_
_entity_poly.entity_id
_entity_poly.type
_entity_poly.pdbx_seq_one_letter_code
_entity_poly.pdbx_strand_id
1 'polypeptide(L)'
;MKKVALLSTLLLAGSALAASPKDTLVLQYGSDVPTLDPGVAYDTASGEMIENMYETLVGYKGNSLKTLEPVLATKWTASNGGKTYTFDLRKNVKFHSGAVMTCTDAEYTFERNLVTNSAESGNWFIAESLLGTQSNANDDKNVTWAKIDKSVECNSKGQLVFTLPKVDPAFLAKLAYAGQSIVEKKYNAGIGEWDGTEKTWKSWVGKDLTGSNLSKKPNGTGPYRLVKQDANNLLFQAFGGYWGKAPTIKNVIRQKVTEIAPRQQAFLRGDADVIEGGGRNVDEAQIKGKPGVAWVDNLPNTTSTVIFMNQNIKATNLLGSGKLDGKGIPANFFKDANLRRAFSYSFNYQQYIADVQKGKGKQRTMALPDSFLGYDPKVSTYKFDKAKATQYFKQAWGGNVWKNGFTMTVNYRAGSVPAQTAMEILKRNVEAINPKFRINIQPKQWSEMLSASKKGEEAMVMIGWAPDYADPDNFIYTFYASDGFYSPRSNFKDASIDKWVKQARATVNTAERSRLYSLVGKRAYEQAPYILVPGGVNYTFYRNNIVGVSASTYNPMTSGTLGVLWKDLSKK
;
A
#
# COMPACT_ATOMS: atom_id res chain seq x y z
N MET A 1 26.56 -25.26 24.00
CA MET A 1 25.19 -25.10 24.51
C MET A 1 25.09 -24.17 25.73
N LYS A 2 25.77 -23.01 25.76
CA LYS A 2 25.73 -22.08 26.92
C LYS A 2 25.61 -20.60 26.57
N LYS A 3 25.10 -20.23 25.36
CA LYS A 3 24.91 -18.81 24.94
C LYS A 3 23.49 -18.44 24.57
N VAL A 4 22.50 -19.32 24.77
CA VAL A 4 21.08 -19.02 24.42
C VAL A 4 20.27 -18.55 25.63
N ALA A 5 20.77 -18.66 26.85
CA ALA A 5 20.02 -18.39 28.08
C ALA A 5 19.99 -16.90 28.51
N LEU A 6 20.69 -15.98 27.83
CA LEU A 6 20.79 -14.58 28.30
C LEU A 6 19.78 -13.62 27.65
N LEU A 7 19.01 -14.03 26.60
CA LEU A 7 18.06 -13.13 25.90
C LEU A 7 16.64 -13.17 26.47
N SER A 8 16.30 -14.13 27.33
CA SER A 8 14.93 -14.27 27.87
C SER A 8 14.64 -13.40 29.10
N THR A 9 15.64 -12.77 29.70
CA THR A 9 15.49 -11.96 30.94
C THR A 9 15.36 -10.46 30.70
N LEU A 10 15.53 -9.98 29.48
CA LEU A 10 15.44 -8.52 29.18
C LEU A 10 14.02 -7.97 29.01
N LEU A 11 12.99 -8.78 29.09
CA LEU A 11 11.60 -8.38 28.83
C LEU A 11 10.75 -8.12 30.09
N LEU A 12 11.30 -8.26 31.31
CA LEU A 12 10.51 -8.18 32.56
C LEU A 12 11.07 -7.26 33.65
N ALA A 13 12.15 -6.54 33.41
CA ALA A 13 12.63 -5.55 34.37
C ALA A 13 12.09 -4.16 33.97
N GLY A 14 10.97 -3.77 34.57
CA GLY A 14 10.61 -2.37 34.66
C GLY A 14 11.64 -1.64 35.49
N SER A 15 12.41 -0.74 34.85
CA SER A 15 13.01 0.43 35.47
C SER A 15 14.15 1.00 34.62
N ALA A 16 14.19 2.33 34.62
CA ALA A 16 15.25 3.20 34.18
C ALA A 16 15.54 3.23 32.64
N LEU A 17 15.07 4.28 32.08
CA LEU A 17 15.44 5.09 30.92
C LEU A 17 16.86 4.83 30.34
N ALA A 18 17.05 3.69 29.70
CA ALA A 18 18.20 3.48 28.85
C ALA A 18 17.73 3.58 27.40
N ALA A 19 18.31 4.51 26.65
CA ALA A 19 18.15 4.55 25.20
C ALA A 19 18.33 3.14 24.62
N SER A 20 17.57 2.81 23.57
CA SER A 20 17.67 1.49 22.92
C SER A 20 19.12 1.16 22.55
N PRO A 21 19.57 -0.09 22.69
CA PRO A 21 20.97 -0.49 22.44
C PRO A 21 21.45 -0.05 21.05
N LYS A 22 22.75 0.21 20.91
CA LYS A 22 23.35 0.68 19.64
C LYS A 22 23.18 -0.29 18.48
N ASP A 23 22.99 -1.56 18.74
CA ASP A 23 22.75 -2.61 17.74
C ASP A 23 21.28 -2.98 17.55
N THR A 24 20.37 -2.26 18.21
CA THR A 24 18.94 -2.54 18.17
C THR A 24 18.17 -1.32 17.67
N LEU A 25 17.26 -1.51 16.71
CA LEU A 25 16.34 -0.50 16.19
C LEU A 25 14.93 -0.80 16.71
N VAL A 26 14.32 0.16 17.38
CA VAL A 26 12.95 0.05 17.93
C VAL A 26 12.01 0.91 17.11
N LEU A 27 11.03 0.29 16.46
CA LEU A 27 10.02 0.91 15.61
C LEU A 27 8.65 0.79 16.27
N GLN A 28 7.92 1.89 16.42
CA GLN A 28 6.55 1.87 16.94
C GLN A 28 5.55 2.40 15.92
N TYR A 29 4.53 1.59 15.62
CA TYR A 29 3.46 1.89 14.66
C TYR A 29 2.09 1.75 15.30
N GLY A 30 1.10 2.51 14.81
CA GLY A 30 -0.30 2.39 15.22
C GLY A 30 -1.01 1.20 14.59
N SER A 31 -0.48 0.69 13.47
CA SER A 31 -1.06 -0.42 12.71
C SER A 31 -0.45 -1.78 13.10
N ASP A 32 -1.26 -2.81 12.96
CA ASP A 32 -0.80 -4.20 12.86
C ASP A 32 -0.14 -4.49 11.49
N VAL A 33 0.41 -5.68 11.36
CA VAL A 33 0.95 -6.23 10.11
C VAL A 33 0.05 -7.38 9.68
N PRO A 34 -0.72 -7.24 8.60
CA PRO A 34 -1.68 -8.25 8.17
C PRO A 34 -1.04 -9.58 7.80
N THR A 35 0.12 -9.57 7.15
CA THR A 35 0.80 -10.78 6.69
C THR A 35 2.31 -10.58 6.52
N LEU A 36 3.07 -11.69 6.56
CA LEU A 36 4.49 -11.74 6.22
C LEU A 36 4.76 -12.62 4.98
N ASP A 37 3.71 -13.03 4.27
CA ASP A 37 3.81 -13.75 3.00
C ASP A 37 3.85 -12.75 1.84
N PRO A 38 4.96 -12.65 1.08
CA PRO A 38 5.08 -11.69 -0.01
C PRO A 38 4.02 -11.89 -1.09
N GLY A 39 3.60 -13.14 -1.38
CA GLY A 39 2.64 -13.44 -2.43
C GLY A 39 1.22 -12.91 -2.18
N VAL A 40 0.90 -12.40 -0.99
CA VAL A 40 -0.41 -11.83 -0.66
C VAL A 40 -0.30 -10.46 0.02
N ALA A 41 0.89 -10.06 0.46
CA ALA A 41 1.09 -8.75 1.10
C ALA A 41 0.76 -7.61 0.12
N TYR A 42 -0.28 -6.85 0.43
CA TYR A 42 -0.72 -5.75 -0.42
C TYR A 42 -1.09 -4.52 0.40
N ASP A 43 -0.23 -4.18 1.33
CA ASP A 43 -0.27 -2.98 2.18
C ASP A 43 1.14 -2.60 2.63
N THR A 44 1.34 -1.32 3.00
CA THR A 44 2.66 -0.80 3.35
C THR A 44 3.21 -1.33 4.68
N ALA A 45 2.35 -1.73 5.63
CA ALA A 45 2.83 -2.26 6.91
C ALA A 45 3.43 -3.66 6.73
N SER A 46 2.81 -4.52 5.91
CA SER A 46 3.38 -5.80 5.48
C SER A 46 4.60 -5.60 4.57
N GLY A 47 4.50 -4.66 3.61
CA GLY A 47 5.57 -4.34 2.66
C GLY A 47 6.90 -3.99 3.33
N GLU A 48 6.90 -3.13 4.36
CA GLU A 48 8.12 -2.78 5.10
C GLU A 48 8.81 -4.01 5.71
N MET A 49 8.05 -4.94 6.26
CA MET A 49 8.63 -6.16 6.83
C MET A 49 9.22 -7.05 5.73
N ILE A 50 8.49 -7.21 4.62
CA ILE A 50 8.91 -8.04 3.49
C ILE A 50 10.17 -7.50 2.83
N GLU A 51 10.27 -6.20 2.57
CA GLU A 51 11.46 -5.55 1.97
C GLU A 51 12.74 -5.75 2.78
N ASN A 52 12.63 -6.07 4.07
CA ASN A 52 13.76 -6.32 4.95
C ASN A 52 14.05 -7.82 5.18
N MET A 53 13.07 -8.71 4.92
CA MET A 53 13.24 -10.17 5.07
C MET A 53 13.48 -10.89 3.73
N TYR A 54 12.97 -10.35 2.64
CA TYR A 54 13.00 -10.96 1.31
C TYR A 54 13.64 -10.01 0.32
N GLU A 55 13.93 -10.51 -0.87
CA GLU A 55 14.46 -9.70 -1.97
C GLU A 55 13.82 -10.08 -3.31
N THR A 56 13.71 -9.09 -4.19
CA THR A 56 13.23 -9.21 -5.55
C THR A 56 14.38 -9.42 -6.54
N LEU A 57 14.08 -9.67 -7.81
CA LEU A 57 15.09 -9.78 -8.89
C LEU A 57 15.83 -8.46 -9.11
N VAL A 58 15.11 -7.35 -9.11
CA VAL A 58 15.59 -5.98 -9.35
C VAL A 58 14.99 -5.03 -8.33
N GLY A 59 15.66 -3.93 -8.03
CA GLY A 59 15.18 -2.90 -7.11
C GLY A 59 15.36 -1.50 -7.70
N TYR A 60 14.80 -0.47 -7.07
CA TYR A 60 15.03 0.91 -7.47
C TYR A 60 16.38 1.42 -6.96
N LYS A 61 17.14 2.10 -7.83
CA LYS A 61 18.45 2.65 -7.49
C LYS A 61 18.34 3.93 -6.67
N GLY A 62 18.74 3.87 -5.40
CA GLY A 62 18.69 5.03 -4.49
C GLY A 62 17.28 5.61 -4.41
N ASN A 63 17.13 6.91 -4.63
CA ASN A 63 15.84 7.62 -4.62
C ASN A 63 15.18 7.74 -6.02
N SER A 64 15.66 7.03 -7.02
CA SER A 64 15.13 7.08 -8.38
C SER A 64 13.79 6.35 -8.50
N LEU A 65 12.83 6.94 -9.20
CA LEU A 65 11.60 6.28 -9.64
C LEU A 65 11.72 5.64 -11.03
N LYS A 66 12.85 5.81 -11.71
CA LYS A 66 13.03 5.43 -13.13
C LYS A 66 14.15 4.43 -13.36
N THR A 67 15.12 4.36 -12.47
CA THR A 67 16.32 3.56 -12.64
C THR A 67 16.27 2.35 -11.72
N LEU A 68 16.32 1.17 -12.31
CA LEU A 68 16.42 -0.10 -11.59
C LEU A 68 17.88 -0.54 -11.48
N GLU A 69 18.18 -1.29 -10.43
CA GLU A 69 19.48 -1.90 -10.19
C GLU A 69 19.34 -3.42 -9.91
N PRO A 70 20.41 -4.19 -10.16
CA PRO A 70 20.47 -5.60 -9.83
C PRO A 70 20.33 -5.89 -8.33
N VAL A 71 19.47 -6.88 -7.96
CA VAL A 71 19.36 -7.44 -6.61
C VAL A 71 19.66 -8.95 -6.67
N LEU A 72 18.66 -9.82 -6.76
CA LEU A 72 18.87 -11.26 -6.94
C LEU A 72 19.21 -11.63 -8.39
N ALA A 73 18.84 -10.80 -9.37
CA ALA A 73 19.41 -10.86 -10.71
C ALA A 73 20.70 -10.02 -10.75
N THR A 74 21.72 -10.47 -11.47
CA THR A 74 22.97 -9.72 -11.71
C THR A 74 22.91 -8.88 -12.98
N LYS A 75 22.14 -9.33 -13.96
CA LYS A 75 21.83 -8.61 -15.21
C LYS A 75 20.58 -9.19 -15.85
N TRP A 76 20.03 -8.49 -16.81
CA TRP A 76 18.92 -8.95 -17.63
C TRP A 76 19.01 -8.41 -19.05
N THR A 77 18.35 -9.09 -19.98
CA THR A 77 18.22 -8.68 -21.37
C THR A 77 16.77 -8.80 -21.82
N ALA A 78 16.34 -7.89 -22.68
CA ALA A 78 15.06 -7.97 -23.36
C ALA A 78 15.28 -8.35 -24.83
N SER A 79 14.45 -9.24 -25.35
CA SER A 79 14.47 -9.71 -26.73
C SER A 79 13.04 -9.84 -27.28
N ASN A 80 12.88 -10.32 -28.50
CA ASN A 80 11.58 -10.53 -29.14
C ASN A 80 10.67 -9.26 -29.05
N GLY A 81 11.29 -8.09 -29.35
CA GLY A 81 10.57 -6.81 -29.30
C GLY A 81 10.05 -6.42 -27.90
N GLY A 82 10.72 -6.86 -26.83
CA GLY A 82 10.32 -6.57 -25.45
C GLY A 82 9.27 -7.53 -24.88
N LYS A 83 9.11 -8.72 -25.50
CA LYS A 83 8.20 -9.76 -24.98
C LYS A 83 8.93 -10.89 -24.26
N THR A 84 10.26 -10.96 -24.35
CA THR A 84 11.03 -11.98 -23.64
C THR A 84 12.10 -11.29 -22.81
N TYR A 85 12.16 -11.62 -21.52
CA TYR A 85 13.17 -11.13 -20.59
C TYR A 85 13.95 -12.29 -20.01
N THR A 86 15.28 -12.23 -20.08
CA THR A 86 16.19 -13.27 -19.56
C THR A 86 17.05 -12.67 -18.46
N PHE A 87 17.04 -13.30 -17.29
CA PHE A 87 17.76 -12.85 -16.10
C PHE A 87 18.86 -13.85 -15.71
N ASP A 88 20.08 -13.34 -15.50
CA ASP A 88 21.15 -14.09 -14.85
C ASP A 88 21.02 -13.92 -13.33
N LEU A 89 20.83 -15.03 -12.62
CA LEU A 89 20.62 -15.00 -11.17
C LEU A 89 21.96 -14.94 -10.42
N ARG A 90 21.94 -14.28 -9.27
CA ARG A 90 23.06 -14.21 -8.33
C ARG A 90 23.32 -15.61 -7.74
N LYS A 91 24.56 -16.02 -7.72
CA LYS A 91 24.98 -17.32 -7.16
C LYS A 91 25.25 -17.20 -5.64
N ASN A 92 25.14 -18.34 -4.94
CA ASN A 92 25.47 -18.47 -3.51
C ASN A 92 24.60 -17.60 -2.57
N VAL A 93 23.44 -17.14 -3.02
CA VAL A 93 22.44 -16.49 -2.17
C VAL A 93 21.79 -17.55 -1.29
N LYS A 94 21.72 -17.31 0.02
CA LYS A 94 21.08 -18.23 0.98
C LYS A 94 19.75 -17.68 1.44
N PHE A 95 18.76 -18.57 1.54
CA PHE A 95 17.56 -18.32 2.32
C PHE A 95 17.86 -18.37 3.82
N HIS A 96 16.96 -17.86 4.64
CA HIS A 96 17.09 -17.93 6.11
C HIS A 96 17.15 -19.37 6.63
N SER A 97 16.60 -20.33 5.91
CA SER A 97 16.72 -21.77 6.15
C SER A 97 18.16 -22.29 6.01
N GLY A 98 19.03 -21.56 5.31
CA GLY A 98 20.38 -21.95 4.92
C GLY A 98 20.50 -22.59 3.54
N ALA A 99 19.39 -22.92 2.88
CA ALA A 99 19.38 -23.42 1.51
C ALA A 99 19.88 -22.36 0.52
N VAL A 100 20.56 -22.78 -0.54
CA VAL A 100 21.02 -21.88 -1.61
C VAL A 100 19.89 -21.68 -2.62
N MET A 101 19.60 -20.43 -2.93
CA MET A 101 18.62 -20.05 -3.94
C MET A 101 19.03 -20.58 -5.32
N THR A 102 18.10 -21.15 -6.03
CA THR A 102 18.24 -21.65 -7.41
C THR A 102 17.27 -20.95 -8.35
N CYS A 103 17.43 -21.18 -9.66
CA CYS A 103 16.46 -20.69 -10.64
C CYS A 103 15.06 -21.27 -10.38
N THR A 104 14.96 -22.53 -9.96
CA THR A 104 13.68 -23.18 -9.67
C THR A 104 12.89 -22.50 -8.54
N ASP A 105 13.57 -21.86 -7.57
CA ASP A 105 12.90 -21.08 -6.53
C ASP A 105 12.28 -19.80 -7.12
N ALA A 106 13.00 -19.16 -8.04
CA ALA A 106 12.50 -17.97 -8.73
C ALA A 106 11.33 -18.33 -9.66
N GLU A 107 11.43 -19.37 -10.47
CA GLU A 107 10.35 -19.90 -11.29
C GLU A 107 9.10 -20.22 -10.44
N TYR A 108 9.25 -21.02 -9.41
CA TYR A 108 8.18 -21.35 -8.45
C TYR A 108 7.52 -20.10 -7.84
N THR A 109 8.28 -19.07 -7.52
CA THR A 109 7.74 -17.85 -6.93
C THR A 109 6.71 -17.20 -7.85
N PHE A 110 7.04 -17.03 -9.13
CA PHE A 110 6.14 -16.41 -10.10
C PHE A 110 4.96 -17.33 -10.45
N GLU A 111 5.19 -18.64 -10.60
CA GLU A 111 4.10 -19.61 -10.76
C GLU A 111 3.13 -19.55 -9.56
N ARG A 112 3.67 -19.53 -8.31
CA ARG A 112 2.86 -19.41 -7.10
C ARG A 112 2.04 -18.12 -7.12
N ASN A 113 2.64 -16.99 -7.45
CA ASN A 113 1.95 -15.71 -7.53
C ASN A 113 0.83 -15.72 -8.59
N LEU A 114 1.01 -16.39 -9.72
CA LEU A 114 0.00 -16.52 -10.77
C LEU A 114 -1.13 -17.47 -10.36
N VAL A 115 -0.80 -18.58 -9.72
CA VAL A 115 -1.77 -19.58 -9.23
C VAL A 115 -2.62 -19.01 -8.10
N THR A 116 -2.00 -18.39 -7.10
CA THR A 116 -2.68 -17.88 -5.91
C THR A 116 -3.20 -16.45 -6.07
N ASN A 117 -3.13 -15.90 -7.28
CA ASN A 117 -3.65 -14.57 -7.57
C ASN A 117 -5.10 -14.45 -7.09
N SER A 118 -5.34 -13.65 -6.07
CA SER A 118 -6.62 -13.45 -5.41
C SER A 118 -6.94 -11.97 -5.29
N ALA A 119 -8.18 -11.64 -4.94
CA ALA A 119 -8.59 -10.26 -4.67
C ALA A 119 -7.84 -9.62 -3.49
N GLU A 120 -7.19 -10.44 -2.65
CA GLU A 120 -6.41 -10.00 -1.49
C GLU A 120 -4.96 -9.65 -1.85
N SER A 121 -4.45 -10.18 -2.98
CA SER A 121 -3.05 -10.03 -3.41
C SER A 121 -2.85 -8.88 -4.40
N GLY A 122 -1.58 -8.43 -4.54
CA GLY A 122 -1.12 -7.54 -5.59
C GLY A 122 -0.73 -8.26 -6.90
N ASN A 123 -1.01 -9.56 -7.03
CA ASN A 123 -0.53 -10.36 -8.16
C ASN A 123 -1.27 -10.09 -9.49
N TRP A 124 -2.37 -9.35 -9.46
CA TRP A 124 -3.15 -9.01 -10.65
C TRP A 124 -2.32 -8.33 -11.75
N PHE A 125 -1.37 -7.45 -11.40
CA PHE A 125 -0.57 -6.74 -12.40
C PHE A 125 0.54 -7.60 -13.01
N ILE A 126 1.08 -8.57 -12.26
CA ILE A 126 2.06 -9.53 -12.84
C ILE A 126 1.33 -10.60 -13.66
N ALA A 127 0.14 -11.03 -13.23
CA ALA A 127 -0.72 -11.93 -14.00
C ALA A 127 -1.12 -11.30 -15.34
N GLU A 128 -1.45 -10.01 -15.35
CA GLU A 128 -1.72 -9.29 -16.59
C GLU A 128 -0.51 -9.26 -17.54
N SER A 129 0.68 -9.04 -17.00
CA SER A 129 1.91 -9.00 -17.80
C SER A 129 2.25 -10.37 -18.41
N LEU A 130 2.10 -11.45 -17.65
CA LEU A 130 2.52 -12.80 -18.02
C LEU A 130 1.41 -13.62 -18.70
N LEU A 131 0.15 -13.43 -18.32
CA LEU A 131 -0.98 -14.22 -18.82
C LEU A 131 -1.94 -13.40 -19.71
N GLY A 132 -1.79 -12.07 -19.74
CA GLY A 132 -2.68 -11.17 -20.48
C GLY A 132 -4.04 -10.94 -19.82
N THR A 133 -4.23 -11.41 -18.57
CA THR A 133 -5.43 -11.24 -17.76
C THR A 133 -5.05 -10.94 -16.32
N GLN A 134 -5.90 -10.25 -15.60
CA GLN A 134 -5.72 -9.96 -14.17
C GLN A 134 -6.37 -11.03 -13.27
N SER A 135 -7.18 -11.90 -13.89
CA SER A 135 -7.92 -12.95 -13.21
C SER A 135 -7.05 -14.17 -12.95
N ASN A 136 -7.46 -14.98 -11.99
CA ASN A 136 -6.96 -16.34 -11.80
C ASN A 136 -7.78 -17.37 -12.60
N ALA A 137 -7.42 -18.65 -12.51
CA ALA A 137 -8.07 -19.72 -13.27
C ALA A 137 -9.51 -20.05 -12.82
N ASN A 138 -9.97 -19.57 -11.67
CA ASN A 138 -11.39 -19.72 -11.26
C ASN A 138 -12.29 -18.74 -12.02
N ASP A 139 -11.77 -17.55 -12.33
CA ASP A 139 -12.52 -16.45 -12.94
C ASP A 139 -12.30 -16.37 -14.45
N ASP A 140 -11.16 -16.87 -14.97
CA ASP A 140 -10.84 -16.89 -16.40
C ASP A 140 -10.30 -18.26 -16.83
N LYS A 141 -11.12 -19.00 -17.59
CA LYS A 141 -10.78 -20.33 -18.13
C LYS A 141 -9.58 -20.33 -19.08
N ASN A 142 -9.16 -19.16 -19.57
CA ASN A 142 -7.95 -19.04 -20.37
C ASN A 142 -6.67 -19.11 -19.53
N VAL A 143 -6.75 -18.97 -18.21
CA VAL A 143 -5.65 -19.23 -17.28
C VAL A 143 -5.54 -20.73 -17.09
N THR A 144 -4.52 -21.33 -17.67
CA THR A 144 -4.25 -22.79 -17.59
C THR A 144 -2.86 -23.02 -17.04
N TRP A 145 -2.60 -24.20 -16.48
CA TRP A 145 -1.26 -24.57 -16.04
C TRP A 145 -0.21 -24.38 -17.14
N ALA A 146 -0.47 -24.89 -18.34
CA ALA A 146 0.45 -24.75 -19.47
C ALA A 146 0.79 -23.30 -19.84
N LYS A 147 -0.11 -22.33 -19.59
CA LYS A 147 0.20 -20.90 -19.79
C LYS A 147 1.03 -20.33 -18.65
N ILE A 148 0.76 -20.74 -17.41
CA ILE A 148 1.53 -20.35 -16.23
C ILE A 148 2.97 -20.84 -16.42
N ASP A 149 3.16 -22.12 -16.60
CA ASP A 149 4.44 -22.81 -16.77
C ASP A 149 5.29 -22.19 -17.90
N LYS A 150 4.67 -21.91 -19.07
CA LYS A 150 5.37 -21.28 -20.21
C LYS A 150 5.63 -19.77 -20.04
N SER A 151 5.01 -19.12 -19.10
CA SER A 151 5.19 -17.68 -18.90
C SER A 151 6.46 -17.34 -18.14
N VAL A 152 6.95 -18.28 -17.33
CA VAL A 152 8.20 -18.18 -16.56
C VAL A 152 8.85 -19.54 -16.49
N GLU A 153 10.11 -19.64 -16.91
CA GLU A 153 10.84 -20.92 -16.96
C GLU A 153 12.34 -20.75 -16.69
N CYS A 154 12.95 -21.79 -16.17
CA CYS A 154 14.40 -21.90 -16.07
C CYS A 154 14.97 -22.56 -17.32
N ASN A 155 15.78 -21.83 -18.08
CA ASN A 155 16.44 -22.42 -19.25
C ASN A 155 17.62 -23.35 -18.84
N SER A 156 18.18 -24.07 -19.82
CA SER A 156 19.30 -25.01 -19.62
C SER A 156 20.59 -24.37 -19.08
N LYS A 157 20.70 -23.03 -19.11
CA LYS A 157 21.82 -22.28 -18.54
C LYS A 157 21.57 -21.84 -17.09
N GLY A 158 20.40 -22.17 -16.50
CA GLY A 158 20.00 -21.74 -15.17
C GLY A 158 19.61 -20.26 -15.09
N GLN A 159 19.21 -19.66 -16.22
CA GLN A 159 18.69 -18.30 -16.29
C GLN A 159 17.17 -18.34 -16.20
N LEU A 160 16.57 -17.38 -15.51
CA LEU A 160 15.13 -17.20 -15.46
C LEU A 160 14.65 -16.45 -16.70
N VAL A 161 13.68 -17.01 -17.40
CA VAL A 161 13.13 -16.45 -18.63
C VAL A 161 11.64 -16.16 -18.44
N PHE A 162 11.22 -14.93 -18.73
CA PHE A 162 9.83 -14.55 -18.82
C PHE A 162 9.40 -14.37 -20.26
N THR A 163 8.22 -14.90 -20.61
CA THR A 163 7.59 -14.75 -21.92
C THR A 163 6.24 -14.07 -21.78
N LEU A 164 6.14 -12.85 -22.30
CA LEU A 164 4.94 -12.02 -22.25
C LEU A 164 4.10 -12.18 -23.52
N PRO A 165 2.77 -12.26 -23.42
CA PRO A 165 1.88 -12.31 -24.58
C PRO A 165 1.89 -11.00 -25.38
N LYS A 166 2.17 -9.87 -24.74
CA LYS A 166 2.28 -8.52 -25.32
C LYS A 166 3.38 -7.73 -24.63
N VAL A 167 3.89 -6.69 -25.30
CA VAL A 167 4.85 -5.77 -24.68
C VAL A 167 4.21 -5.08 -23.49
N ASP A 168 4.95 -5.06 -22.37
CA ASP A 168 4.58 -4.30 -21.16
C ASP A 168 5.74 -3.39 -20.76
N PRO A 169 5.64 -2.07 -21.00
CA PRO A 169 6.70 -1.12 -20.66
C PRO A 169 7.00 -1.04 -19.15
N ALA A 170 6.05 -1.43 -18.29
CA ALA A 170 6.19 -1.40 -16.84
C ALA A 170 6.70 -2.72 -16.25
N PHE A 171 6.93 -3.77 -17.06
CA PHE A 171 7.23 -5.12 -16.57
C PHE A 171 8.40 -5.17 -15.58
N LEU A 172 9.54 -4.56 -15.92
CA LEU A 172 10.71 -4.53 -15.02
C LEU A 172 10.41 -3.80 -13.70
N ALA A 173 9.65 -2.71 -13.76
CA ALA A 173 9.25 -1.98 -12.56
C ALA A 173 8.28 -2.80 -11.68
N LYS A 174 7.41 -3.61 -12.30
CA LYS A 174 6.53 -4.55 -11.59
C LYS A 174 7.31 -5.64 -10.85
N LEU A 175 8.45 -6.10 -11.41
CA LEU A 175 9.34 -7.06 -10.74
C LEU A 175 10.06 -6.49 -9.52
N ALA A 176 10.13 -5.17 -9.36
CA ALA A 176 10.71 -4.52 -8.18
C ALA A 176 9.73 -4.40 -7.00
N TYR A 177 8.46 -4.73 -7.19
CA TYR A 177 7.46 -4.71 -6.13
C TYR A 177 7.73 -5.79 -5.07
N ALA A 178 7.63 -5.45 -3.79
CA ALA A 178 7.94 -6.36 -2.67
C ALA A 178 7.19 -7.71 -2.72
N GLY A 179 5.96 -7.74 -3.25
CA GLY A 179 5.17 -8.95 -3.47
C GLY A 179 5.76 -9.94 -4.50
N GLN A 180 6.76 -9.50 -5.29
CA GLN A 180 7.47 -10.34 -6.25
C GLN A 180 8.81 -10.87 -5.69
N SER A 181 8.98 -10.82 -4.37
CA SER A 181 10.15 -11.35 -3.67
C SER A 181 10.23 -12.87 -3.76
N ILE A 182 11.45 -13.36 -3.96
CA ILE A 182 11.70 -14.79 -4.18
C ILE A 182 11.53 -15.60 -2.89
N VAL A 183 10.80 -16.72 -2.98
CA VAL A 183 10.55 -17.67 -1.88
C VAL A 183 11.12 -19.04 -2.20
N GLU A 184 11.50 -19.81 -1.18
CA GLU A 184 12.10 -21.15 -1.32
C GLU A 184 11.03 -22.22 -1.59
N LYS A 185 11.06 -22.86 -2.77
CA LYS A 185 10.11 -23.91 -3.17
C LYS A 185 10.05 -25.06 -2.17
N LYS A 186 11.21 -25.63 -1.84
CA LYS A 186 11.31 -26.79 -0.93
C LYS A 186 10.81 -26.48 0.48
N TYR A 187 11.14 -25.29 0.99
CA TYR A 187 10.69 -24.86 2.31
C TYR A 187 9.17 -24.70 2.34
N ASN A 188 8.61 -24.01 1.35
CA ASN A 188 7.17 -23.78 1.25
C ASN A 188 6.39 -25.11 1.19
N ALA A 189 6.80 -26.06 0.35
CA ALA A 189 6.22 -27.39 0.31
C ALA A 189 6.31 -28.10 1.67
N GLY A 190 7.46 -27.98 2.35
CA GLY A 190 7.72 -28.60 3.66
C GLY A 190 6.88 -28.04 4.81
N ILE A 191 6.41 -26.81 4.71
CA ILE A 191 5.52 -26.19 5.71
C ILE A 191 4.02 -26.29 5.33
N GLY A 192 3.68 -27.01 4.25
CA GLY A 192 2.31 -27.24 3.81
C GLY A 192 1.73 -26.14 2.91
N GLU A 193 2.58 -25.32 2.28
CA GLU A 193 2.20 -24.45 1.16
C GLU A 193 2.22 -25.23 -0.17
N TRP A 194 1.81 -24.60 -1.25
CA TRP A 194 1.81 -25.22 -2.57
C TRP A 194 3.19 -25.80 -2.94
N ASP A 195 3.20 -27.02 -3.45
CA ASP A 195 4.41 -27.78 -3.79
C ASP A 195 5.00 -27.41 -5.17
N GLY A 196 4.35 -26.50 -5.92
CA GLY A 196 4.81 -26.07 -7.23
C GLY A 196 4.61 -27.13 -8.32
N THR A 197 3.56 -27.97 -8.23
CA THR A 197 3.29 -29.01 -9.24
C THR A 197 1.96 -28.81 -9.94
N GLU A 198 1.89 -29.23 -11.22
CA GLU A 198 0.64 -29.29 -11.99
C GLU A 198 -0.43 -30.14 -11.31
N LYS A 199 -0.02 -31.19 -10.61
CA LYS A 199 -0.95 -32.11 -9.96
C LYS A 199 -1.81 -31.42 -8.90
N THR A 200 -1.26 -30.44 -8.20
CA THR A 200 -1.89 -29.80 -7.01
C THR A 200 -2.37 -28.37 -7.25
N TRP A 201 -1.95 -27.71 -8.35
CA TRP A 201 -2.17 -26.27 -8.55
C TRP A 201 -3.63 -25.84 -8.44
N LYS A 202 -4.59 -26.66 -8.93
CA LYS A 202 -6.03 -26.30 -8.93
C LYS A 202 -6.57 -26.05 -7.53
N SER A 203 -6.06 -26.74 -6.52
CA SER A 203 -6.48 -26.54 -5.13
C SER A 203 -5.94 -25.24 -4.50
N TRP A 204 -5.04 -24.57 -5.19
CA TRP A 204 -4.41 -23.33 -4.76
C TRP A 204 -4.86 -22.10 -5.56
N VAL A 205 -5.64 -22.29 -6.62
CA VAL A 205 -6.10 -21.18 -7.47
C VAL A 205 -6.91 -20.17 -6.66
N GLY A 206 -6.43 -18.93 -6.64
CA GLY A 206 -7.11 -17.82 -5.99
C GLY A 206 -7.19 -17.92 -4.46
N LYS A 207 -6.40 -18.78 -3.84
CA LYS A 207 -6.42 -18.99 -2.38
C LYS A 207 -5.96 -17.75 -1.64
N ASP A 208 -6.74 -17.33 -0.64
CA ASP A 208 -6.30 -16.30 0.30
C ASP A 208 -5.17 -16.84 1.17
N LEU A 209 -4.00 -16.21 1.04
CA LEU A 209 -2.78 -16.57 1.77
C LEU A 209 -2.49 -15.62 2.95
N THR A 210 -3.39 -14.73 3.33
CA THR A 210 -3.17 -13.77 4.43
C THR A 210 -2.73 -14.46 5.72
N GLY A 211 -3.35 -15.60 6.05
CA GLY A 211 -3.00 -16.44 7.20
C GLY A 211 -2.14 -17.65 6.87
N SER A 212 -1.39 -17.64 5.76
CA SER A 212 -0.57 -18.76 5.29
C SER A 212 0.45 -19.25 6.32
N ASN A 213 0.98 -20.45 6.12
CA ASN A 213 2.08 -20.95 6.93
C ASN A 213 3.37 -20.15 6.69
N LEU A 214 3.56 -19.64 5.46
CA LEU A 214 4.69 -18.76 5.15
C LEU A 214 4.58 -17.41 5.89
N SER A 215 3.38 -16.87 6.07
CA SER A 215 3.16 -15.67 6.89
C SER A 215 3.56 -15.88 8.36
N LYS A 216 3.35 -17.09 8.90
CA LYS A 216 3.72 -17.45 10.29
C LYS A 216 5.19 -17.85 10.43
N LYS A 217 5.80 -18.36 9.36
CA LYS A 217 7.17 -18.87 9.31
C LYS A 217 7.89 -18.31 8.07
N PRO A 218 8.14 -16.98 8.02
CA PRO A 218 8.75 -16.35 6.85
C PRO A 218 10.17 -16.84 6.62
N ASN A 219 10.54 -17.07 5.35
CA ASN A 219 11.84 -17.58 4.94
C ASN A 219 12.28 -16.92 3.62
N GLY A 220 12.98 -15.81 3.71
CA GLY A 220 13.48 -15.04 2.58
C GLY A 220 15.00 -15.09 2.45
N THR A 221 15.54 -14.28 1.53
CA THR A 221 16.98 -14.09 1.28
C THR A 221 17.53 -12.82 1.89
N GLY A 222 16.66 -11.97 2.45
CA GLY A 222 16.99 -10.62 2.88
C GLY A 222 17.88 -10.55 4.12
N PRO A 223 18.32 -9.32 4.46
CA PRO A 223 19.30 -9.09 5.52
C PRO A 223 18.81 -9.38 6.93
N TYR A 224 17.49 -9.51 7.14
CA TYR A 224 16.90 -9.81 8.44
C TYR A 224 15.95 -10.99 8.36
N ARG A 225 15.88 -11.77 9.45
CA ARG A 225 14.94 -12.88 9.63
C ARG A 225 14.05 -12.65 10.84
N LEU A 226 12.81 -13.11 10.78
CA LEU A 226 11.92 -13.11 11.93
C LEU A 226 12.42 -14.13 12.98
N VAL A 227 12.46 -13.71 14.25
CA VAL A 227 12.84 -14.56 15.38
C VAL A 227 11.64 -14.84 16.28
N LYS A 228 10.78 -13.83 16.49
CA LYS A 228 9.60 -13.94 17.34
C LYS A 228 8.49 -13.06 16.83
N GLN A 229 7.27 -13.56 16.93
CA GLN A 229 6.05 -12.82 16.66
C GLN A 229 5.05 -13.07 17.77
N ASP A 230 4.44 -12.01 18.28
CA ASP A 230 3.26 -12.06 19.14
C ASP A 230 2.23 -11.01 18.67
N ALA A 231 1.14 -10.83 19.41
CA ALA A 231 0.04 -9.95 19.02
C ALA A 231 0.46 -8.47 18.75
N ASN A 232 1.53 -8.02 19.44
CA ASN A 232 1.94 -6.61 19.38
C ASN A 232 3.38 -6.41 18.93
N ASN A 233 4.18 -7.47 18.84
CA ASN A 233 5.63 -7.36 18.61
C ASN A 233 6.09 -8.33 17.52
N LEU A 234 6.95 -7.80 16.63
CA LEU A 234 7.76 -8.58 15.72
C LEU A 234 9.23 -8.32 16.06
N LEU A 235 10.00 -9.38 16.31
CA LEU A 235 11.44 -9.31 16.56
C LEU A 235 12.19 -9.90 15.36
N PHE A 236 13.05 -9.09 14.76
CA PHE A 236 13.92 -9.49 13.66
C PHE A 236 15.37 -9.47 14.10
N GLN A 237 16.17 -10.34 13.50
CA GLN A 237 17.61 -10.43 13.72
C GLN A 237 18.34 -10.40 12.39
N ALA A 238 19.49 -9.73 12.36
CA ALA A 238 20.38 -9.73 11.20
C ALA A 238 20.76 -11.16 10.82
N PHE A 239 20.63 -11.48 9.53
CA PHE A 239 20.93 -12.80 9.00
C PHE A 239 22.42 -12.94 8.71
N GLY A 240 23.12 -13.81 9.44
CA GLY A 240 24.56 -14.03 9.29
C GLY A 240 24.97 -14.66 7.96
N GLY A 241 24.02 -15.26 7.23
CA GLY A 241 24.23 -15.83 5.89
C GLY A 241 23.90 -14.89 4.74
N TYR A 242 23.60 -13.61 5.02
CA TYR A 242 23.26 -12.63 4.00
C TYR A 242 24.40 -12.42 3.00
N TRP A 243 24.08 -12.46 1.71
CA TRP A 243 25.07 -12.36 0.62
C TRP A 243 25.68 -10.97 0.43
N GLY A 244 24.96 -9.91 0.88
CA GLY A 244 25.40 -8.54 0.77
C GLY A 244 26.18 -8.05 2.00
N LYS A 245 26.31 -6.73 2.15
CA LYS A 245 26.94 -6.15 3.32
C LYS A 245 26.19 -6.49 4.59
N ALA A 246 26.87 -7.03 5.58
CA ALA A 246 26.27 -7.38 6.88
C ALA A 246 25.67 -6.13 7.56
N PRO A 247 24.41 -6.20 8.05
CA PRO A 247 23.78 -5.10 8.76
C PRO A 247 24.55 -4.71 10.03
N THR A 248 24.67 -3.40 10.28
CA THR A 248 25.23 -2.87 11.54
C THR A 248 24.24 -3.04 12.69
N ILE A 249 22.96 -2.74 12.43
CA ILE A 249 21.85 -3.01 13.35
C ILE A 249 21.65 -4.54 13.41
N LYS A 250 21.76 -5.12 14.59
CA LYS A 250 21.66 -6.58 14.77
C LYS A 250 20.24 -7.05 15.06
N ASN A 251 19.44 -6.20 15.72
CA ASN A 251 18.09 -6.51 16.09
C ASN A 251 17.15 -5.38 15.66
N VAL A 252 15.96 -5.73 15.19
CA VAL A 252 14.90 -4.77 14.92
C VAL A 252 13.65 -5.24 15.65
N ILE A 253 13.05 -4.36 16.44
CA ILE A 253 11.82 -4.61 17.17
C ILE A 253 10.75 -3.70 16.60
N ARG A 254 9.73 -4.28 15.98
CA ARG A 254 8.55 -3.55 15.56
C ARG A 254 7.44 -3.78 16.57
N GLN A 255 6.94 -2.71 17.17
CA GLN A 255 5.90 -2.74 18.19
C GLN A 255 4.63 -2.05 17.68
N LYS A 256 3.48 -2.68 17.93
CA LYS A 256 2.17 -2.06 17.73
C LYS A 256 1.81 -1.27 19.00
N VAL A 257 1.68 0.03 18.85
CA VAL A 257 1.19 0.95 19.89
C VAL A 257 0.15 1.85 19.22
N THR A 258 -1.11 1.52 19.37
CA THR A 258 -2.21 2.13 18.59
C THR A 258 -2.31 3.64 18.82
N GLU A 259 -2.21 4.07 20.08
CA GLU A 259 -2.40 5.47 20.44
C GLU A 259 -1.15 6.31 20.17
N ILE A 260 -1.34 7.52 19.61
CA ILE A 260 -0.22 8.40 19.22
C ILE A 260 0.54 8.96 20.42
N ALA A 261 -0.15 9.35 21.50
CA ALA A 261 0.51 9.98 22.63
C ALA A 261 1.50 9.06 23.35
N PRO A 262 1.21 7.78 23.65
CA PRO A 262 2.21 6.82 24.14
C PRO A 262 3.40 6.64 23.21
N ARG A 263 3.19 6.55 21.86
CA ARG A 263 4.28 6.45 20.87
C ARG A 263 5.21 7.68 20.94
N GLN A 264 4.63 8.88 20.96
CA GLN A 264 5.39 10.12 21.04
C GLN A 264 6.20 10.22 22.33
N GLN A 265 5.62 9.84 23.47
CA GLN A 265 6.32 9.82 24.74
C GLN A 265 7.47 8.81 24.76
N ALA A 266 7.27 7.59 24.25
CA ALA A 266 8.32 6.60 24.13
C ALA A 266 9.47 7.09 23.23
N PHE A 267 9.14 7.71 22.10
CA PHE A 267 10.11 8.30 21.19
C PHE A 267 10.92 9.43 21.84
N LEU A 268 10.27 10.36 22.52
CA LEU A 268 10.94 11.49 23.18
C LEU A 268 11.87 11.05 24.31
N ARG A 269 11.51 9.99 25.05
CA ARG A 269 12.38 9.38 26.07
C ARG A 269 13.54 8.58 25.46
N GLY A 270 13.44 8.14 24.19
CA GLY A 270 14.43 7.28 23.54
C GLY A 270 14.16 5.78 23.65
N ASP A 271 12.96 5.39 24.14
CA ASP A 271 12.52 3.98 24.19
C ASP A 271 12.16 3.45 22.78
N ALA A 272 11.80 4.35 21.86
CA ALA A 272 11.61 4.06 20.43
C ALA A 272 12.55 4.93 19.60
N ASP A 273 13.09 4.37 18.53
CA ASP A 273 14.00 5.04 17.60
C ASP A 273 13.26 5.73 16.45
N VAL A 274 12.15 5.13 16.03
CA VAL A 274 11.27 5.60 14.96
C VAL A 274 9.85 5.31 15.37
N ILE A 275 8.95 6.24 15.08
CA ILE A 275 7.51 6.05 15.30
C ILE A 275 6.74 6.43 14.04
N GLU A 276 5.58 5.81 13.83
CA GLU A 276 4.59 6.33 12.90
C GLU A 276 4.03 7.64 13.45
N GLY A 277 4.10 8.71 12.66
CA GLY A 277 3.72 10.05 13.09
C GLY A 277 2.23 10.25 13.32
N GLY A 278 1.90 11.32 14.04
CA GLY A 278 0.53 11.79 14.27
C GLY A 278 0.00 12.68 13.15
N GLY A 279 0.80 12.87 12.08
CA GLY A 279 0.56 13.86 11.05
C GLY A 279 1.38 15.14 11.32
N ARG A 280 1.69 15.87 10.27
CA ARG A 280 2.62 17.01 10.30
C ARG A 280 2.30 18.03 11.41
N ASN A 281 1.04 18.39 11.57
CA ASN A 281 0.62 19.38 12.59
C ASN A 281 0.96 18.92 14.02
N VAL A 282 0.73 17.64 14.31
CA VAL A 282 0.98 17.04 15.62
C VAL A 282 2.49 16.87 15.82
N ASP A 283 3.17 16.32 14.82
CA ASP A 283 4.60 16.00 14.91
C ASP A 283 5.47 17.27 14.97
N GLU A 284 5.12 18.34 14.24
CA GLU A 284 5.81 19.61 14.36
C GLU A 284 5.59 20.26 15.74
N ALA A 285 4.42 20.15 16.32
CA ALA A 285 4.11 20.70 17.62
C ALA A 285 4.74 19.91 18.78
N GLN A 286 4.75 18.58 18.69
CA GLN A 286 5.12 17.71 19.81
C GLN A 286 6.54 17.16 19.73
N ILE A 287 7.08 16.98 18.53
CA ILE A 287 8.32 16.20 18.27
C ILE A 287 9.41 17.09 17.68
N LYS A 288 9.11 17.90 16.65
CA LYS A 288 10.12 18.68 15.92
C LYS A 288 10.89 19.62 16.84
N GLY A 289 12.22 19.60 16.72
CA GLY A 289 13.11 20.45 17.53
C GLY A 289 13.30 20.00 18.98
N LYS A 290 12.72 18.87 19.40
CA LYS A 290 12.96 18.32 20.73
C LYS A 290 14.35 17.69 20.84
N PRO A 291 14.95 17.65 22.05
CA PRO A 291 16.27 17.03 22.26
C PRO A 291 16.32 15.57 21.77
N GLY A 292 17.39 15.23 21.09
CA GLY A 292 17.61 13.87 20.57
C GLY A 292 16.77 13.51 19.34
N VAL A 293 16.06 14.47 18.74
CA VAL A 293 15.25 14.24 17.52
C VAL A 293 15.95 14.80 16.30
N ALA A 294 15.98 14.03 15.22
CA ALA A 294 16.30 14.45 13.87
C ALA A 294 15.03 14.53 13.02
N TRP A 295 15.02 15.42 12.05
CA TRP A 295 13.89 15.68 11.15
C TRP A 295 14.38 15.94 9.73
N VAL A 296 13.86 15.19 8.75
CA VAL A 296 14.06 15.45 7.32
C VAL A 296 12.72 15.82 6.70
N ASP A 297 12.70 16.90 5.95
CA ASP A 297 11.51 17.49 5.36
C ASP A 297 11.61 17.61 3.83
N ASN A 298 10.50 17.97 3.20
CA ASN A 298 10.37 18.14 1.75
C ASN A 298 10.76 16.88 0.95
N LEU A 299 10.49 15.71 1.52
CA LEU A 299 10.72 14.42 0.87
C LEU A 299 9.66 14.17 -0.22
N PRO A 300 10.01 13.47 -1.31
CA PRO A 300 9.05 13.10 -2.34
C PRO A 300 7.86 12.33 -1.78
N ASN A 301 6.65 12.68 -2.22
CA ASN A 301 5.43 11.98 -1.86
C ASN A 301 4.75 11.42 -3.11
N THR A 302 4.85 10.13 -3.29
CA THR A 302 4.21 9.38 -4.38
C THR A 302 2.84 8.83 -4.01
N THR A 303 2.39 8.98 -2.75
CA THR A 303 1.09 8.48 -2.32
C THR A 303 -0.05 9.37 -2.81
N SER A 304 -1.10 8.78 -3.36
CA SER A 304 -2.37 9.45 -3.64
C SER A 304 -3.43 9.00 -2.66
N THR A 305 -4.08 9.95 -1.97
CA THR A 305 -5.08 9.67 -0.94
C THR A 305 -6.45 10.18 -1.38
N VAL A 306 -7.47 9.34 -1.20
CA VAL A 306 -8.87 9.67 -1.50
C VAL A 306 -9.78 9.29 -0.35
N ILE A 307 -10.96 9.93 -0.29
CA ILE A 307 -12.10 9.41 0.45
C ILE A 307 -13.08 8.91 -0.60
N PHE A 308 -13.30 7.61 -0.68
CA PHE A 308 -14.29 7.09 -1.61
C PHE A 308 -15.69 7.02 -0.98
N MET A 309 -16.68 7.15 -1.85
CA MET A 309 -18.10 7.15 -1.54
C MET A 309 -18.72 5.91 -2.17
N ASN A 310 -19.00 4.89 -1.35
CA ASN A 310 -19.47 3.59 -1.86
C ASN A 310 -20.90 3.67 -2.39
N GLN A 311 -21.06 3.36 -3.66
CA GLN A 311 -22.34 3.44 -4.36
C GLN A 311 -23.25 2.21 -4.13
N ASN A 312 -22.77 1.21 -3.35
CA ASN A 312 -23.54 0.04 -2.94
C ASN A 312 -22.95 -0.57 -1.65
N ILE A 313 -23.33 -0.02 -0.50
CA ILE A 313 -22.83 -0.38 0.83
C ILE A 313 -23.42 -1.74 1.24
N LYS A 314 -22.58 -2.73 1.47
CA LYS A 314 -23.02 -4.10 1.85
C LYS A 314 -23.21 -4.28 3.35
N ALA A 315 -22.57 -3.48 4.18
CA ALA A 315 -22.68 -3.58 5.64
C ALA A 315 -23.97 -2.93 6.15
N THR A 316 -24.95 -3.74 6.53
CA THR A 316 -26.26 -3.27 7.00
C THR A 316 -26.20 -2.46 8.31
N ASN A 317 -25.25 -2.76 9.18
CA ASN A 317 -25.03 -2.03 10.44
C ASN A 317 -24.58 -0.57 10.24
N LEU A 318 -24.07 -0.19 9.06
CA LEU A 318 -23.71 1.18 8.73
C LEU A 318 -24.89 2.00 8.16
N LEU A 319 -26.00 1.33 7.82
CA LEU A 319 -27.13 1.96 7.14
C LEU A 319 -28.17 2.59 8.09
N GLY A 320 -28.10 2.31 9.39
CA GLY A 320 -29.14 2.73 10.34
C GLY A 320 -30.49 2.10 9.97
N SER A 321 -31.52 2.93 9.71
CA SER A 321 -32.83 2.44 9.27
C SER A 321 -32.85 1.83 7.85
N GLY A 322 -31.76 1.97 7.07
CA GLY A 322 -31.68 1.54 5.67
C GLY A 322 -32.51 2.41 4.70
N LYS A 323 -33.02 3.55 5.15
CA LYS A 323 -33.92 4.45 4.39
C LYS A 323 -33.53 5.91 4.58
N LEU A 324 -34.01 6.78 3.65
CA LEU A 324 -33.91 8.25 3.80
C LEU A 324 -35.07 8.78 4.65
N ASP A 325 -34.99 8.56 5.93
CA ASP A 325 -36.00 8.96 6.96
C ASP A 325 -35.41 9.80 8.10
N GLY A 326 -34.18 10.28 7.92
CA GLY A 326 -33.40 10.99 8.94
C GLY A 326 -32.66 10.07 9.91
N LYS A 327 -32.99 8.79 10.00
CA LYS A 327 -32.39 7.81 10.93
C LYS A 327 -31.41 6.85 10.26
N GLY A 328 -31.29 6.88 8.94
CA GLY A 328 -30.39 6.01 8.18
C GLY A 328 -30.15 6.49 6.77
N ILE A 329 -29.51 5.61 5.98
CA ILE A 329 -29.24 5.77 4.55
C ILE A 329 -29.55 4.45 3.82
N PRO A 330 -30.03 4.48 2.56
CA PRO A 330 -30.13 3.27 1.75
C PRO A 330 -28.74 2.78 1.31
N ALA A 331 -28.60 1.50 1.02
CA ALA A 331 -27.34 0.89 0.58
C ALA A 331 -26.70 1.60 -0.63
N ASN A 332 -27.51 2.12 -1.53
CA ASN A 332 -27.09 2.83 -2.73
C ASN A 332 -27.05 4.36 -2.55
N PHE A 333 -26.89 4.85 -1.33
CA PHE A 333 -26.94 6.28 -0.99
C PHE A 333 -26.06 7.15 -1.89
N PHE A 334 -24.80 6.76 -2.10
CA PHE A 334 -23.86 7.48 -2.94
C PHE A 334 -23.97 7.19 -4.46
N LYS A 335 -24.99 6.46 -4.92
CA LYS A 335 -25.22 6.27 -6.36
C LYS A 335 -25.61 7.57 -7.06
N ASP A 336 -26.26 8.51 -6.36
CA ASP A 336 -26.60 9.84 -6.86
C ASP A 336 -25.34 10.73 -6.97
N ALA A 337 -25.04 11.19 -8.19
CA ALA A 337 -23.88 12.03 -8.45
C ALA A 337 -23.99 13.43 -7.81
N ASN A 338 -25.21 13.98 -7.66
CA ASN A 338 -25.40 15.25 -6.97
C ASN A 338 -25.03 15.13 -5.49
N LEU A 339 -25.35 13.99 -4.88
CA LEU A 339 -24.94 13.73 -3.51
C LEU A 339 -23.40 13.68 -3.36
N ARG A 340 -22.71 12.96 -4.26
CA ARG A 340 -21.25 12.91 -4.23
C ARG A 340 -20.60 14.29 -4.45
N ARG A 341 -21.16 15.10 -5.36
CA ARG A 341 -20.73 16.49 -5.56
C ARG A 341 -20.98 17.34 -4.31
N ALA A 342 -22.13 17.18 -3.64
CA ALA A 342 -22.43 17.87 -2.40
C ALA A 342 -21.38 17.59 -1.32
N PHE A 343 -21.00 16.32 -1.12
CA PHE A 343 -19.95 15.93 -0.20
C PHE A 343 -18.58 16.50 -0.62
N SER A 344 -18.25 16.48 -1.91
CA SER A 344 -16.99 17.02 -2.43
C SER A 344 -16.89 18.54 -2.22
N TYR A 345 -17.97 19.32 -2.37
CA TYR A 345 -18.00 20.75 -2.05
C TYR A 345 -18.05 21.02 -0.54
N SER A 346 -18.44 20.05 0.29
CA SER A 346 -18.46 20.18 1.75
C SER A 346 -17.09 19.96 2.40
N PHE A 347 -16.15 19.31 1.70
CA PHE A 347 -14.81 19.09 2.23
C PHE A 347 -13.97 20.36 2.14
N ASN A 348 -13.49 20.87 3.27
CA ASN A 348 -12.62 22.06 3.29
C ASN A 348 -11.15 21.66 3.08
N TYR A 349 -10.74 21.65 1.81
CA TYR A 349 -9.40 21.29 1.37
C TYR A 349 -8.33 22.19 1.95
N GLN A 350 -8.56 23.50 2.01
CA GLN A 350 -7.60 24.46 2.55
C GLN A 350 -7.42 24.29 4.05
N GLN A 351 -8.50 24.02 4.78
CA GLN A 351 -8.42 23.71 6.19
C GLN A 351 -7.62 22.43 6.44
N TYR A 352 -7.87 21.36 5.65
CA TYR A 352 -7.07 20.13 5.76
C TYR A 352 -5.58 20.39 5.49
N ILE A 353 -5.25 21.20 4.47
CA ILE A 353 -3.88 21.60 4.17
C ILE A 353 -3.26 22.36 5.36
N ALA A 354 -4.00 23.29 5.97
CA ALA A 354 -3.50 24.07 7.11
C ALA A 354 -3.34 23.18 8.35
N ASP A 355 -4.38 22.43 8.71
CA ASP A 355 -4.44 21.68 9.97
C ASP A 355 -3.54 20.44 9.96
N VAL A 356 -3.53 19.70 8.86
CA VAL A 356 -2.82 18.41 8.74
C VAL A 356 -1.45 18.57 8.09
N GLN A 357 -1.35 19.38 7.03
CA GLN A 357 -0.12 19.51 6.21
C GLN A 357 0.73 20.74 6.57
N LYS A 358 0.31 21.57 7.52
CA LYS A 358 0.99 22.82 7.89
C LYS A 358 1.29 23.72 6.68
N GLY A 359 0.31 23.85 5.77
CA GLY A 359 0.45 24.67 4.56
C GLY A 359 1.27 24.05 3.42
N LYS A 360 1.90 22.89 3.62
CA LYS A 360 2.77 22.23 2.61
C LYS A 360 2.01 21.29 1.67
N GLY A 361 0.69 21.16 1.83
CA GLY A 361 -0.15 20.34 0.97
C GLY A 361 -0.56 21.05 -0.31
N LYS A 362 -0.86 20.24 -1.33
CA LYS A 362 -1.46 20.69 -2.59
C LYS A 362 -2.72 19.91 -2.88
N GLN A 363 -3.76 20.60 -3.34
CA GLN A 363 -4.93 19.93 -3.89
C GLN A 363 -4.57 19.35 -5.27
N ARG A 364 -4.89 18.08 -5.50
CA ARG A 364 -4.67 17.40 -6.78
C ARG A 364 -5.91 17.47 -7.66
N THR A 365 -5.69 17.40 -8.97
CA THR A 365 -6.76 17.39 -9.98
C THR A 365 -7.28 15.99 -10.28
N MET A 366 -6.51 14.97 -9.94
CA MET A 366 -6.84 13.55 -10.13
C MET A 366 -6.10 12.71 -9.08
N ALA A 367 -6.48 11.44 -8.93
CA ALA A 367 -5.82 10.50 -8.03
C ALA A 367 -4.47 10.00 -8.62
N LEU A 368 -3.66 10.92 -9.09
CA LEU A 368 -2.32 10.72 -9.64
C LEU A 368 -1.40 11.78 -9.03
N PRO A 369 -0.22 11.43 -8.48
CA PRO A 369 0.75 12.41 -8.03
C PRO A 369 1.24 13.30 -9.19
N ASP A 370 1.51 14.57 -8.89
CA ASP A 370 1.90 15.58 -9.88
C ASP A 370 3.27 15.34 -10.53
N SER A 371 4.08 14.44 -9.95
CA SER A 371 5.38 14.00 -10.49
C SER A 371 5.28 12.91 -11.58
N PHE A 372 4.07 12.35 -11.81
CA PHE A 372 3.88 11.27 -12.78
C PHE A 372 3.45 11.80 -14.15
N LEU A 373 3.84 11.06 -15.20
CA LEU A 373 3.38 11.30 -16.57
C LEU A 373 1.85 11.36 -16.62
N GLY A 374 1.30 12.30 -17.38
CA GLY A 374 -0.16 12.39 -17.62
C GLY A 374 -0.94 13.10 -16.52
N TYR A 375 -0.28 13.61 -15.45
CA TYR A 375 -0.93 14.54 -14.53
C TYR A 375 -1.28 15.83 -15.28
N ASP A 376 -2.56 16.20 -15.27
CA ASP A 376 -3.04 17.42 -15.91
C ASP A 376 -3.49 18.45 -14.87
N PRO A 377 -2.69 19.51 -14.62
CA PRO A 377 -3.05 20.54 -13.64
C PRO A 377 -4.25 21.42 -14.08
N LYS A 378 -4.71 21.31 -15.34
CA LYS A 378 -5.84 22.07 -15.87
C LYS A 378 -7.19 21.40 -15.63
N VAL A 379 -7.23 20.17 -15.16
CA VAL A 379 -8.48 19.52 -14.77
C VAL A 379 -9.06 20.24 -13.56
N SER A 380 -10.36 20.49 -13.60
CA SER A 380 -11.09 21.19 -12.53
C SER A 380 -11.03 20.44 -11.20
N THR A 381 -11.05 21.20 -10.10
CA THR A 381 -11.05 20.66 -8.74
C THR A 381 -12.23 21.18 -7.94
N TYR A 382 -12.69 20.38 -7.00
CA TYR A 382 -13.66 20.82 -6.00
C TYR A 382 -12.97 21.75 -4.99
N LYS A 383 -13.64 22.85 -4.65
CA LYS A 383 -13.23 23.73 -3.56
C LYS A 383 -14.33 23.71 -2.50
N PHE A 384 -14.01 23.98 -1.26
CA PHE A 384 -15.03 24.17 -0.24
C PHE A 384 -15.96 25.30 -0.64
N ASP A 385 -17.25 24.97 -0.79
CA ASP A 385 -18.28 25.93 -1.20
C ASP A 385 -19.64 25.50 -0.60
N LYS A 386 -20.01 26.13 0.52
CA LYS A 386 -21.23 25.81 1.24
C LYS A 386 -22.48 26.04 0.40
N ALA A 387 -22.48 27.05 -0.49
CA ALA A 387 -23.63 27.37 -1.33
C ALA A 387 -23.86 26.29 -2.39
N LYS A 388 -22.80 25.88 -3.10
CA LYS A 388 -22.85 24.77 -4.06
C LYS A 388 -23.19 23.45 -3.38
N ALA A 389 -22.58 23.15 -2.24
CA ALA A 389 -22.92 21.95 -1.47
C ALA A 389 -24.40 21.92 -1.12
N THR A 390 -24.95 23.03 -0.63
CA THR A 390 -26.38 23.18 -0.33
C THR A 390 -27.26 22.96 -1.57
N GLN A 391 -26.88 23.56 -2.72
CA GLN A 391 -27.60 23.38 -3.97
C GLN A 391 -27.65 21.89 -4.37
N TYR A 392 -26.52 21.18 -4.33
CA TYR A 392 -26.45 19.77 -4.69
C TYR A 392 -27.19 18.86 -3.68
N PHE A 393 -27.14 19.15 -2.38
CA PHE A 393 -27.96 18.43 -1.39
C PHE A 393 -29.45 18.59 -1.64
N LYS A 394 -29.90 19.78 -2.06
CA LYS A 394 -31.31 20.03 -2.42
C LYS A 394 -31.75 19.27 -3.67
N GLN A 395 -30.82 18.93 -4.57
CA GLN A 395 -31.10 18.18 -5.81
C GLN A 395 -30.98 16.66 -5.60
N ALA A 396 -30.16 16.23 -4.63
CA ALA A 396 -29.86 14.83 -4.41
C ALA A 396 -31.12 14.02 -4.08
N TRP A 397 -31.24 12.84 -4.72
CA TRP A 397 -32.38 11.95 -4.57
C TRP A 397 -33.74 12.63 -4.82
N GLY A 398 -33.80 13.50 -5.83
CA GLY A 398 -35.00 14.28 -6.14
C GLY A 398 -35.48 15.17 -4.98
N GLY A 399 -34.54 15.64 -4.16
CA GLY A 399 -34.82 16.49 -3.00
C GLY A 399 -35.09 15.76 -1.69
N ASN A 400 -35.17 14.43 -1.70
CA ASN A 400 -35.48 13.66 -0.50
C ASN A 400 -34.38 13.74 0.57
N VAL A 401 -33.10 13.85 0.18
CA VAL A 401 -31.98 14.04 1.12
C VAL A 401 -32.18 15.34 1.92
N TRP A 402 -32.52 16.42 1.24
CA TRP A 402 -32.77 17.71 1.89
C TRP A 402 -33.98 17.69 2.80
N LYS A 403 -35.09 17.12 2.33
CA LYS A 403 -36.36 17.09 3.02
C LYS A 403 -36.32 16.23 4.27
N ASN A 404 -35.80 15.02 4.16
CA ASN A 404 -35.87 14.00 5.21
C ASN A 404 -34.64 14.00 6.12
N GLY A 405 -33.46 14.40 5.60
CA GLY A 405 -32.18 14.24 6.26
C GLY A 405 -31.66 12.81 6.18
N PHE A 406 -30.54 12.58 6.87
CA PHE A 406 -29.92 11.26 6.99
C PHE A 406 -29.06 11.15 8.24
N THR A 407 -28.88 9.92 8.70
CA THR A 407 -27.83 9.53 9.67
C THR A 407 -26.98 8.44 9.04
N MET A 408 -25.67 8.63 9.01
CA MET A 408 -24.72 7.65 8.47
C MET A 408 -23.53 7.45 9.40
N THR A 409 -22.93 6.26 9.35
CA THR A 409 -21.68 5.96 10.06
C THR A 409 -20.55 5.80 9.05
N VAL A 410 -19.42 6.43 9.34
CA VAL A 410 -18.18 6.31 8.56
C VAL A 410 -17.03 5.90 9.46
N ASN A 411 -16.14 5.07 8.93
CA ASN A 411 -14.99 4.58 9.67
C ASN A 411 -13.72 5.31 9.24
N TYR A 412 -12.76 5.44 10.17
CA TYR A 412 -11.40 5.88 9.89
C TYR A 412 -10.40 4.92 10.52
N ARG A 413 -9.18 4.87 9.97
CA ARG A 413 -8.11 4.04 10.50
C ARG A 413 -7.74 4.47 11.93
N ALA A 414 -7.87 3.55 12.88
CA ALA A 414 -7.48 3.78 14.27
C ALA A 414 -6.01 4.25 14.38
N GLY A 415 -5.77 5.24 15.23
CA GLY A 415 -4.44 5.84 15.40
C GLY A 415 -3.98 6.78 14.29
N SER A 416 -4.81 7.04 13.26
CA SER A 416 -4.50 7.98 12.17
C SER A 416 -5.16 9.34 12.40
N VAL A 417 -4.41 10.28 12.96
CA VAL A 417 -4.88 11.67 13.14
C VAL A 417 -5.27 12.35 11.82
N PRO A 418 -4.52 12.21 10.71
CA PRO A 418 -4.94 12.77 9.42
C PRO A 418 -6.30 12.26 8.93
N ALA A 419 -6.57 10.95 9.09
CA ALA A 419 -7.85 10.37 8.68
C ALA A 419 -8.99 10.82 9.58
N GLN A 420 -8.78 10.85 10.89
CA GLN A 420 -9.75 11.38 11.85
C GLN A 420 -10.09 12.83 11.53
N THR A 421 -9.08 13.70 11.39
CA THR A 421 -9.27 15.13 11.08
C THR A 421 -10.04 15.32 9.76
N ALA A 422 -9.76 14.53 8.72
CA ALA A 422 -10.50 14.59 7.46
C ALA A 422 -12.00 14.31 7.65
N MET A 423 -12.34 13.26 8.41
CA MET A 423 -13.74 12.90 8.68
C MET A 423 -14.43 13.91 9.58
N GLU A 424 -13.74 14.49 10.55
CA GLU A 424 -14.25 15.56 11.41
C GLU A 424 -14.54 16.87 10.64
N ILE A 425 -13.66 17.26 9.72
CA ILE A 425 -13.88 18.40 8.81
C ILE A 425 -15.12 18.15 7.97
N LEU A 426 -15.26 16.98 7.38
CA LEU A 426 -16.39 16.62 6.54
C LEU A 426 -17.70 16.62 7.35
N LYS A 427 -17.72 15.93 8.49
CA LYS A 427 -18.86 15.87 9.41
C LYS A 427 -19.34 17.26 9.78
N ARG A 428 -18.47 18.09 10.34
CA ARG A 428 -18.82 19.45 10.79
C ARG A 428 -19.43 20.28 9.66
N ASN A 429 -18.82 20.24 8.46
CA ASN A 429 -19.29 21.07 7.36
C ASN A 429 -20.60 20.55 6.76
N VAL A 430 -20.83 19.25 6.68
CA VAL A 430 -22.08 18.65 6.21
C VAL A 430 -23.21 18.91 7.20
N GLU A 431 -23.00 18.69 8.49
CA GLU A 431 -24.00 18.92 9.54
C GLU A 431 -24.39 20.40 9.67
N ALA A 432 -23.46 21.33 9.36
CA ALA A 432 -23.72 22.77 9.35
C ALA A 432 -24.57 23.24 8.15
N ILE A 433 -24.83 22.40 7.15
CA ILE A 433 -25.68 22.72 6.00
C ILE A 433 -27.15 22.50 6.31
N ASN A 434 -27.49 21.40 6.99
CA ASN A 434 -28.87 21.09 7.34
C ASN A 434 -28.91 20.38 8.71
N PRO A 435 -29.73 20.86 9.69
CA PRO A 435 -29.79 20.28 11.01
C PRO A 435 -30.31 18.83 11.06
N LYS A 436 -30.83 18.31 9.94
CA LYS A 436 -31.25 16.91 9.78
C LYS A 436 -30.12 15.97 9.31
N PHE A 437 -28.92 16.47 9.02
CA PHE A 437 -27.78 15.66 8.60
C PHE A 437 -26.97 15.23 9.80
N ARG A 438 -26.61 13.94 9.87
CA ARG A 438 -25.80 13.37 10.96
C ARG A 438 -24.76 12.41 10.39
N ILE A 439 -23.51 12.57 10.81
CA ILE A 439 -22.39 11.68 10.48
C ILE A 439 -21.74 11.21 11.78
N ASN A 440 -21.79 9.91 12.05
CA ASN A 440 -21.07 9.28 13.14
C ASN A 440 -19.72 8.79 12.60
N ILE A 441 -18.62 9.18 13.26
CA ILE A 441 -17.27 8.74 12.89
C ILE A 441 -16.77 7.74 13.93
N GLN A 442 -16.17 6.62 13.48
CA GLN A 442 -15.70 5.54 14.35
C GLN A 442 -14.31 5.06 13.94
N PRO A 443 -13.40 4.78 14.89
CA PRO A 443 -12.12 4.16 14.59
C PRO A 443 -12.32 2.67 14.26
N LYS A 444 -11.51 2.15 13.31
CA LYS A 444 -11.44 0.74 12.96
C LYS A 444 -9.98 0.32 12.77
N GLN A 445 -9.62 -0.90 13.19
CA GLN A 445 -8.26 -1.42 12.98
C GLN A 445 -7.94 -1.54 11.49
N TRP A 446 -6.67 -1.41 11.13
CA TRP A 446 -6.25 -1.35 9.72
C TRP A 446 -6.63 -2.60 8.93
N SER A 447 -6.32 -3.79 9.46
CA SER A 447 -6.66 -5.07 8.82
C SER A 447 -8.16 -5.26 8.63
N GLU A 448 -8.97 -4.89 9.63
CA GLU A 448 -10.44 -4.94 9.56
C GLU A 448 -10.98 -3.96 8.52
N MET A 449 -10.40 -2.73 8.46
CA MET A 449 -10.81 -1.72 7.48
C MET A 449 -10.46 -2.15 6.04
N LEU A 450 -9.29 -2.75 5.82
CA LEU A 450 -8.92 -3.33 4.53
C LEU A 450 -9.90 -4.42 4.11
N SER A 451 -10.17 -5.39 5.00
CA SER A 451 -11.11 -6.49 4.73
C SER A 451 -12.52 -5.96 4.42
N ALA A 452 -13.06 -5.07 5.25
CA ALA A 452 -14.38 -4.47 5.05
C ALA A 452 -14.45 -3.67 3.72
N SER A 453 -13.41 -2.90 3.40
CA SER A 453 -13.30 -2.16 2.14
C SER A 453 -13.36 -3.10 0.93
N LYS A 454 -12.58 -4.19 0.95
CA LYS A 454 -12.57 -5.20 -0.13
C LYS A 454 -13.94 -5.83 -0.35
N LYS A 455 -14.69 -6.08 0.71
CA LYS A 455 -16.05 -6.63 0.65
C LYS A 455 -17.13 -5.61 0.25
N GLY A 456 -16.79 -4.32 0.15
CA GLY A 456 -17.74 -3.24 -0.10
C GLY A 456 -18.61 -2.91 1.12
N GLU A 457 -18.10 -3.17 2.30
CA GLU A 457 -18.83 -2.99 3.58
C GLU A 457 -18.62 -1.59 4.19
N GLU A 458 -17.79 -0.74 3.63
CA GLU A 458 -17.59 0.64 4.10
C GLU A 458 -18.50 1.61 3.33
N ALA A 459 -19.10 2.57 4.04
CA ALA A 459 -19.89 3.65 3.42
C ALA A 459 -18.98 4.71 2.79
N MET A 460 -18.00 5.15 3.54
CA MET A 460 -16.90 6.03 3.12
C MET A 460 -15.64 5.57 3.82
N VAL A 461 -14.50 5.67 3.15
CA VAL A 461 -13.21 5.42 3.79
C VAL A 461 -12.12 6.30 3.16
N MET A 462 -11.27 6.87 4.01
CA MET A 462 -10.05 7.53 3.58
C MET A 462 -8.95 6.48 3.43
N ILE A 463 -8.44 6.32 2.22
CA ILE A 463 -7.39 5.35 1.91
C ILE A 463 -6.37 5.98 0.95
N GLY A 464 -5.10 5.63 1.14
CA GLY A 464 -4.01 6.02 0.27
C GLY A 464 -3.61 4.89 -0.67
N TRP A 465 -2.93 5.26 -1.73
CA TRP A 465 -2.25 4.35 -2.65
C TRP A 465 -0.80 4.81 -2.80
N ALA A 466 0.11 4.02 -2.29
CA ALA A 466 1.53 4.11 -2.65
C ALA A 466 1.73 3.31 -3.94
N PRO A 467 2.54 3.78 -4.88
CA PRO A 467 2.68 3.05 -6.14
C PRO A 467 3.41 1.72 -5.94
N ASP A 468 2.88 0.64 -6.51
CA ASP A 468 3.54 -0.66 -6.58
C ASP A 468 4.71 -0.62 -7.56
N TYR A 469 4.52 0.14 -8.64
CA TYR A 469 5.51 0.40 -9.68
C TYR A 469 5.36 1.83 -10.20
N ALA A 470 6.45 2.43 -10.63
CA ALA A 470 6.51 3.84 -11.00
C ALA A 470 5.97 4.10 -12.42
N ASP A 471 4.68 3.84 -12.65
CA ASP A 471 3.94 4.19 -13.87
C ASP A 471 2.57 4.80 -13.52
N PRO A 472 2.06 5.82 -14.27
CA PRO A 472 0.74 6.42 -14.03
C PRO A 472 -0.41 5.41 -14.10
N ASP A 473 -0.25 4.32 -14.82
CA ASP A 473 -1.24 3.24 -14.88
C ASP A 473 -1.57 2.69 -13.50
N ASN A 474 -0.57 2.56 -12.63
CA ASN A 474 -0.74 2.09 -11.24
C ASN A 474 -1.71 2.93 -10.40
N PHE A 475 -1.96 4.17 -10.80
CA PHE A 475 -2.94 5.06 -10.17
C PHE A 475 -4.25 5.12 -10.95
N ILE A 476 -4.16 5.41 -12.24
CA ILE A 476 -5.35 5.68 -13.06
C ILE A 476 -6.21 4.43 -13.21
N TYR A 477 -5.59 3.28 -13.47
CA TYR A 477 -6.29 2.00 -13.49
C TYR A 477 -6.87 1.66 -12.10
N THR A 478 -6.04 1.74 -11.06
CA THR A 478 -6.40 1.42 -9.68
C THR A 478 -7.63 2.18 -9.18
N PHE A 479 -7.67 3.50 -9.42
CA PHE A 479 -8.72 4.35 -8.88
C PHE A 479 -9.95 4.46 -9.78
N TYR A 480 -9.81 4.39 -11.11
CA TYR A 480 -10.87 4.81 -12.00
C TYR A 480 -11.42 3.73 -12.93
N ALA A 481 -10.67 2.70 -13.29
CA ALA A 481 -11.20 1.62 -14.11
C ALA A 481 -12.23 0.78 -13.34
N SER A 482 -13.33 0.38 -13.97
CA SER A 482 -14.41 -0.39 -13.33
C SER A 482 -13.95 -1.74 -12.80
N ASP A 483 -12.87 -2.30 -13.37
CA ASP A 483 -12.18 -3.53 -12.97
C ASP A 483 -10.84 -3.24 -12.26
N GLY A 484 -10.59 -1.99 -11.87
CA GLY A 484 -9.41 -1.59 -11.10
C GLY A 484 -9.48 -2.03 -9.63
N PHE A 485 -8.45 -1.67 -8.85
CA PHE A 485 -8.38 -2.14 -7.47
C PHE A 485 -9.37 -1.46 -6.51
N TYR A 486 -9.60 -0.14 -6.65
CA TYR A 486 -10.49 0.61 -5.76
C TYR A 486 -11.90 0.86 -6.31
N SER A 487 -12.08 0.97 -7.61
CA SER A 487 -13.41 1.20 -8.20
C SER A 487 -14.43 0.12 -7.83
N PRO A 488 -14.10 -1.19 -7.86
CA PRO A 488 -15.02 -2.23 -7.40
C PRO A 488 -15.44 -2.08 -5.93
N ARG A 489 -14.53 -1.61 -5.07
CA ARG A 489 -14.80 -1.42 -3.63
C ARG A 489 -15.75 -0.26 -3.33
N SER A 490 -15.75 0.75 -4.20
CA SER A 490 -16.68 1.89 -4.18
C SER A 490 -17.89 1.69 -5.09
N ASN A 491 -17.94 0.57 -5.83
CA ASN A 491 -18.92 0.27 -6.86
C ASN A 491 -19.04 1.38 -7.94
N PHE A 492 -17.94 2.08 -8.20
CA PHE A 492 -17.87 3.08 -9.26
C PHE A 492 -17.61 2.40 -10.62
N LYS A 493 -18.39 2.78 -11.63
CA LYS A 493 -18.25 2.31 -13.02
C LYS A 493 -18.53 3.44 -13.98
N ASP A 494 -17.67 3.61 -14.99
CA ASP A 494 -17.87 4.55 -16.10
C ASP A 494 -17.24 4.02 -17.39
N ALA A 495 -18.07 3.67 -18.37
CA ALA A 495 -17.63 3.05 -19.62
C ALA A 495 -16.67 3.93 -20.46
N SER A 496 -16.79 5.26 -20.37
CA SER A 496 -15.87 6.17 -21.06
C SER A 496 -14.49 6.12 -20.44
N ILE A 497 -14.42 6.12 -19.12
CA ILE A 497 -13.16 5.96 -18.37
C ILE A 497 -12.52 4.60 -18.72
N ASP A 498 -13.27 3.51 -18.67
CA ASP A 498 -12.77 2.16 -19.00
C ASP A 498 -12.16 2.11 -20.40
N LYS A 499 -12.84 2.71 -21.38
CA LYS A 499 -12.34 2.84 -22.76
C LYS A 499 -11.00 3.57 -22.81
N TRP A 500 -10.90 4.74 -22.17
CA TRP A 500 -9.67 5.55 -22.23
C TRP A 500 -8.52 4.90 -21.45
N VAL A 501 -8.78 4.29 -20.31
CA VAL A 501 -7.77 3.53 -19.55
C VAL A 501 -7.24 2.37 -20.39
N LYS A 502 -8.13 1.58 -21.00
CA LYS A 502 -7.73 0.47 -21.88
C LYS A 502 -6.86 0.94 -23.05
N GLN A 503 -7.21 2.08 -23.68
CA GLN A 503 -6.41 2.67 -24.75
C GLN A 503 -5.04 3.14 -24.26
N ALA A 504 -4.97 3.80 -23.09
CA ALA A 504 -3.71 4.29 -22.52
C ALA A 504 -2.74 3.14 -22.17
N ARG A 505 -3.26 2.00 -21.71
CA ARG A 505 -2.49 0.79 -21.37
C ARG A 505 -1.99 0.04 -22.62
N ALA A 506 -2.59 0.28 -23.77
CA ALA A 506 -2.25 -0.38 -25.05
C ALA A 506 -1.23 0.40 -25.88
N THR A 507 -0.77 1.58 -25.45
CA THR A 507 0.15 2.42 -26.22
C THR A 507 1.38 2.83 -25.42
N VAL A 508 2.54 2.85 -26.08
CA VAL A 508 3.79 3.40 -25.54
C VAL A 508 3.96 4.90 -25.85
N ASN A 509 3.06 5.48 -26.64
CA ASN A 509 3.11 6.91 -26.97
C ASN A 509 2.74 7.75 -25.75
N THR A 510 3.73 8.43 -25.17
CA THR A 510 3.56 9.20 -23.93
C THR A 510 2.61 10.40 -24.07
N ALA A 511 2.56 11.04 -25.24
CA ALA A 511 1.64 12.16 -25.50
C ALA A 511 0.19 11.66 -25.54
N GLU A 512 -0.08 10.56 -26.23
CA GLU A 512 -1.40 9.95 -26.27
C GLU A 512 -1.84 9.42 -24.92
N ARG A 513 -0.96 8.77 -24.16
CA ARG A 513 -1.23 8.37 -22.76
C ARG A 513 -1.63 9.58 -21.91
N SER A 514 -0.88 10.67 -21.97
CA SER A 514 -1.17 11.90 -21.24
C SER A 514 -2.53 12.50 -21.61
N ARG A 515 -2.86 12.52 -22.90
CA ARG A 515 -4.16 13.00 -23.39
C ARG A 515 -5.31 12.14 -22.83
N LEU A 516 -5.19 10.83 -22.87
CA LEU A 516 -6.19 9.89 -22.37
C LEU A 516 -6.38 10.03 -20.85
N TYR A 517 -5.31 10.16 -20.09
CA TYR A 517 -5.39 10.36 -18.64
C TYR A 517 -6.02 11.71 -18.27
N SER A 518 -5.79 12.76 -19.07
CA SER A 518 -6.51 14.04 -18.91
C SER A 518 -8.01 13.89 -19.09
N LEU A 519 -8.46 13.10 -20.08
CA LEU A 519 -9.89 12.79 -20.29
C LEU A 519 -10.47 12.03 -19.08
N VAL A 520 -9.74 11.07 -18.52
CA VAL A 520 -10.14 10.36 -17.31
C VAL A 520 -10.31 11.33 -16.15
N GLY A 521 -9.35 12.24 -15.93
CA GLY A 521 -9.42 13.24 -14.87
C GLY A 521 -10.63 14.16 -14.99
N LYS A 522 -10.93 14.67 -16.20
CA LYS A 522 -12.11 15.50 -16.48
C LYS A 522 -13.41 14.75 -16.17
N ARG A 523 -13.53 13.51 -16.62
CA ARG A 523 -14.69 12.67 -16.36
C ARG A 523 -14.87 12.33 -14.90
N ALA A 524 -13.78 12.04 -14.19
CA ALA A 524 -13.78 11.81 -12.76
C ALA A 524 -14.23 13.04 -11.97
N TYR A 525 -13.85 14.26 -12.38
CA TYR A 525 -14.39 15.48 -11.81
C TYR A 525 -15.91 15.55 -11.97
N GLU A 526 -16.45 15.27 -13.16
CA GLU A 526 -17.89 15.27 -13.42
C GLU A 526 -18.64 14.24 -12.57
N GLN A 527 -18.09 13.05 -12.41
CA GLN A 527 -18.73 11.95 -11.69
C GLN A 527 -18.53 12.00 -10.17
N ALA A 528 -17.52 12.71 -9.67
CA ALA A 528 -17.16 12.83 -8.26
C ALA A 528 -17.08 11.47 -7.52
N PRO A 529 -16.38 10.43 -8.03
CA PRO A 529 -16.32 9.16 -7.34
C PRO A 529 -15.61 9.25 -5.98
N TYR A 530 -14.70 10.23 -5.86
CA TYR A 530 -13.83 10.41 -4.71
C TYR A 530 -13.72 11.89 -4.31
N ILE A 531 -13.54 12.12 -3.01
CA ILE A 531 -12.94 13.36 -2.51
C ILE A 531 -11.43 13.17 -2.58
N LEU A 532 -10.73 13.93 -3.41
CA LEU A 532 -9.27 13.90 -3.52
C LEU A 532 -8.66 14.61 -2.32
N VAL A 533 -8.11 13.86 -1.37
CA VAL A 533 -7.47 14.46 -0.20
C VAL A 533 -6.18 15.15 -0.62
N PRO A 534 -5.91 16.39 -0.17
CA PRO A 534 -4.70 17.10 -0.53
C PRO A 534 -3.44 16.30 -0.21
N GLY A 535 -2.58 16.11 -1.21
CA GLY A 535 -1.27 15.52 -1.04
C GLY A 535 -0.27 16.55 -0.56
N GLY A 536 0.69 16.13 0.26
CA GLY A 536 1.76 16.98 0.73
C GLY A 536 3.14 16.47 0.32
N VAL A 537 4.17 17.12 0.79
CA VAL A 537 5.51 16.54 0.81
C VAL A 537 5.64 15.62 2.02
N ASN A 538 6.37 14.53 1.88
CA ASN A 538 6.68 13.66 2.98
C ASN A 538 7.71 14.31 3.92
N TYR A 539 7.77 13.84 5.12
CA TYR A 539 8.77 14.13 6.14
C TYR A 539 9.03 12.86 6.94
N THR A 540 10.18 12.78 7.57
CA THR A 540 10.48 11.72 8.52
C THR A 540 11.19 12.29 9.73
N PHE A 541 11.00 11.69 10.88
CA PHE A 541 11.71 12.00 12.12
C PHE A 541 12.21 10.69 12.75
N TYR A 542 13.34 10.78 13.42
CA TYR A 542 14.02 9.63 14.00
C TYR A 542 14.95 10.11 15.12
N ARG A 543 15.45 9.21 15.95
CA ARG A 543 16.42 9.58 16.98
C ARG A 543 17.73 10.01 16.30
N ASN A 544 18.32 11.12 16.75
CA ASN A 544 19.48 11.74 16.09
C ASN A 544 20.79 10.91 16.14
N ASN A 545 20.80 9.83 16.90
CA ASN A 545 21.87 8.83 16.88
C ASN A 545 21.78 7.86 15.69
N ILE A 546 20.66 7.83 14.94
CA ILE A 546 20.53 7.02 13.72
C ILE A 546 21.26 7.72 12.58
N VAL A 547 22.03 6.93 11.84
CA VAL A 547 22.79 7.33 10.64
C VAL A 547 22.24 6.57 9.43
N GLY A 548 22.24 7.20 8.26
CA GLY A 548 21.77 6.61 7.00
C GLY A 548 20.48 7.23 6.46
N VAL A 549 19.80 8.06 7.23
CA VAL A 549 18.58 8.77 6.81
C VAL A 549 18.89 10.17 6.30
N SER A 550 18.52 10.46 5.07
CA SER A 550 18.67 11.78 4.43
C SER A 550 17.72 11.91 3.23
N ALA A 551 17.59 13.10 2.67
CA ALA A 551 16.84 13.30 1.44
C ALA A 551 17.40 12.52 0.23
N SER A 552 18.71 12.27 0.20
CA SER A 552 19.37 11.52 -0.89
C SER A 552 19.26 10.00 -0.75
N THR A 553 19.05 9.49 0.48
CA THR A 553 18.86 8.06 0.74
C THR A 553 17.40 7.65 0.80
N TYR A 554 16.48 8.61 0.95
CA TYR A 554 15.05 8.37 1.00
C TYR A 554 14.53 7.86 -0.34
N ASN A 555 14.04 6.62 -0.38
CA ASN A 555 13.38 6.06 -1.56
C ASN A 555 11.86 6.09 -1.36
N PRO A 556 11.11 6.84 -2.21
CA PRO A 556 9.66 6.93 -2.07
C PRO A 556 8.91 5.65 -2.49
N MET A 557 9.60 4.66 -3.04
CA MET A 557 9.06 3.33 -3.35
C MET A 557 9.21 2.33 -2.20
N THR A 558 9.98 2.68 -1.15
CA THR A 558 10.12 1.84 0.05
C THR A 558 8.91 2.05 0.97
N SER A 559 8.36 0.96 1.47
CA SER A 559 7.16 0.96 2.29
C SER A 559 7.36 1.54 3.70
N GLY A 560 8.59 1.52 4.22
CA GLY A 560 8.94 1.96 5.57
C GLY A 560 8.94 3.49 5.74
N THR A 561 8.59 3.95 6.94
CA THR A 561 8.51 5.38 7.32
C THR A 561 9.81 6.16 7.03
N LEU A 562 10.96 5.52 7.15
CA LEU A 562 12.26 6.14 6.88
C LEU A 562 12.62 6.21 5.39
N GLY A 563 11.91 5.44 4.53
CA GLY A 563 12.24 5.33 3.11
C GLY A 563 13.64 4.74 2.86
N VAL A 564 14.18 4.00 3.82
CA VAL A 564 15.51 3.36 3.78
C VAL A 564 15.38 1.97 4.39
N LEU A 565 16.02 0.97 3.79
CA LEU A 565 16.07 -0.38 4.35
C LEU A 565 16.91 -0.40 5.65
N TRP A 566 16.52 -1.21 6.61
CA TRP A 566 17.18 -1.27 7.94
C TRP A 566 18.67 -1.64 7.85
N LYS A 567 19.07 -2.45 6.83
CA LYS A 567 20.48 -2.82 6.59
C LYS A 567 21.40 -1.64 6.28
N ASP A 568 20.85 -0.54 5.81
CA ASP A 568 21.57 0.66 5.41
C ASP A 568 21.64 1.70 6.56
N LEU A 569 21.08 1.36 7.73
CA LEU A 569 21.09 2.17 8.93
C LEU A 569 22.20 1.72 9.90
N SER A 570 22.62 2.69 10.72
CA SER A 570 23.48 2.41 11.89
C SER A 570 23.16 3.37 13.04
N LYS A 571 23.64 3.08 14.25
CA LYS A 571 23.57 3.99 15.40
C LYS A 571 24.96 4.43 15.83
N LYS A 572 25.09 5.71 16.20
CA LYS A 572 26.30 6.29 16.81
C LYS A 572 26.51 5.82 18.25
#